data_6d98ea96e0be3af0ecfb4e97fff4f3d0
#
_entry.id   6d98ea96e0be3af0ecfb4e97fff4f3d0
#
_cell.length_a   1.000
_cell.length_b   1.000
_cell.length_c   1.000
_cell.angle_alpha   90.00
_cell.angle_beta   90.00
_cell.angle_gamma   90.00
#
_symmetry.space_group_name_H-M   'P 1'
#
loop_
_entity.id
_entity.type
_entity.pdbx_description
1 polymer ?
#
loop_
_entity_poly.entity_id
_entity_poly.type
_entity_poly.pdbx_seq_one_letter_code
_entity_poly.pdbx_strand_id
1 'polypeptide(L)'
;ELTDLLSKISQLEGDLISKGQEITQAEEDLAAAQEKEEEQYEAMKLRIKFMYEEGDTSVLETLVSAKDFSDLVNKAEYVQNVHSYDRKMLEEYVATKQQVQDLKSTLETEMDNLENMQAEFESDKENLDATLASKQDELGSLDEQLQAAAEKAAEEQRRQEEAQQANNNNNSSNNNNSNKKPSGGGG
;
A
#
# COMPACT_ATOMS: atom_id res chain seq x y z
N GLU A 1 -0.53 20.27 -3.03
CA GLU A 1 0.19 19.66 -1.91
C GLU A 1 -0.74 18.74 -1.08
N LEU A 2 -1.83 19.23 -0.47
CA LEU A 2 -2.80 18.40 0.27
C LEU A 2 -3.45 17.34 -0.64
N THR A 3 -3.85 17.74 -1.85
CA THR A 3 -4.44 16.85 -2.85
C THR A 3 -3.45 15.77 -3.31
N ASP A 4 -2.19 16.13 -3.46
CA ASP A 4 -1.12 15.21 -3.86
C ASP A 4 -0.84 14.20 -2.76
N LEU A 5 -0.83 14.66 -1.50
CA LEU A 5 -0.64 13.79 -0.33
C LEU A 5 -1.80 12.82 -0.16
N LEU A 6 -3.05 13.27 -0.31
CA LEU A 6 -4.23 12.40 -0.30
C LEU A 6 -4.19 11.36 -1.42
N SER A 7 -3.75 11.76 -2.62
CA SER A 7 -3.60 10.83 -3.75
C SER A 7 -2.53 9.78 -3.47
N LYS A 8 -1.39 10.18 -2.88
CA LYS A 8 -0.31 9.29 -2.50
C LYS A 8 -0.76 8.28 -1.43
N ILE A 9 -1.45 8.73 -0.39
CA ILE A 9 -2.00 7.87 0.66
C ILE A 9 -2.98 6.85 0.07
N SER A 10 -3.89 7.27 -0.80
CA SER A 10 -4.86 6.37 -1.45
C SER A 10 -4.19 5.33 -2.34
N GLN A 11 -3.12 5.71 -3.04
CA GLN A 11 -2.33 4.77 -3.84
C GLN A 11 -1.60 3.77 -2.94
N LEU A 12 -0.96 4.25 -1.88
CA LEU A 12 -0.23 3.40 -0.94
C LEU A 12 -1.16 2.40 -0.23
N GLU A 13 -2.38 2.81 0.10
CA GLU A 13 -3.42 1.92 0.64
C GLU A 13 -3.78 0.79 -0.34
N GLY A 14 -3.96 1.13 -1.62
CA GLY A 14 -4.18 0.14 -2.67
C GLY A 14 -3.01 -0.83 -2.84
N ASP A 15 -1.79 -0.31 -2.84
CA ASP A 15 -0.57 -1.09 -2.97
C ASP A 15 -0.36 -2.03 -1.76
N LEU A 16 -0.67 -1.58 -0.53
CA LEU A 16 -0.64 -2.40 0.68
C LEU A 16 -1.61 -3.58 0.62
N ILE A 17 -2.84 -3.34 0.14
CA ILE A 17 -3.85 -4.40 -0.04
C ILE A 17 -3.35 -5.42 -1.07
N SER A 18 -2.84 -4.96 -2.21
CA SER A 18 -2.30 -5.83 -3.27
C SER A 18 -1.13 -6.66 -2.76
N LYS A 19 -0.19 -6.04 -2.05
CA LYS A 19 0.97 -6.71 -1.48
C LYS A 19 0.57 -7.75 -0.42
N GLY A 20 -0.42 -7.46 0.41
CA GLY A 20 -0.98 -8.42 1.36
C GLY A 20 -1.57 -9.66 0.69
N GLN A 21 -2.24 -9.48 -0.46
CA GLN A 21 -2.76 -10.60 -1.25
C GLN A 21 -1.64 -11.43 -1.90
N GLU A 22 -0.59 -10.78 -2.42
CA GLU A 22 0.59 -11.45 -2.98
C GLU A 22 1.31 -12.29 -1.91
N ILE A 23 1.47 -11.77 -0.69
CA ILE A 23 2.05 -12.49 0.44
C ILE A 23 1.20 -13.71 0.80
N THR A 24 -0.13 -13.56 0.88
CA THR A 24 -1.03 -14.69 1.17
C THR A 24 -0.90 -15.80 0.13
N GLN A 25 -0.84 -15.44 -1.16
CA GLN A 25 -0.63 -16.40 -2.24
C GLN A 25 0.75 -17.08 -2.14
N ALA A 26 1.79 -16.32 -1.84
CA ALA A 26 3.14 -16.87 -1.66
C ALA A 26 3.22 -17.83 -0.45
N GLU A 27 2.48 -17.56 0.63
CA GLU A 27 2.36 -18.48 1.78
C GLU A 27 1.68 -19.79 1.39
N GLU A 28 0.60 -19.73 0.60
CA GLU A 28 -0.10 -20.92 0.09
C GLU A 28 0.81 -21.72 -0.84
N ASP A 29 1.52 -21.08 -1.75
CA ASP A 29 2.46 -21.71 -2.68
C ASP A 29 3.63 -22.37 -1.93
N LEU A 30 4.13 -21.71 -0.87
CA LEU A 30 5.16 -22.26 0.00
C LEU A 30 4.66 -23.50 0.76
N ALA A 31 3.45 -23.45 1.31
CA ALA A 31 2.86 -24.58 2.02
C ALA A 31 2.69 -25.80 1.10
N ALA A 32 2.19 -25.58 -0.13
CA ALA A 32 2.04 -26.63 -1.13
C ALA A 32 3.40 -27.23 -1.57
N ALA A 33 4.42 -26.38 -1.71
CA ALA A 33 5.78 -26.85 -2.05
C ALA A 33 6.43 -27.65 -0.92
N GLN A 34 6.18 -27.25 0.34
CA GLN A 34 6.65 -28.00 1.53
C GLN A 34 5.98 -29.35 1.68
N GLU A 35 4.66 -29.44 1.46
CA GLU A 35 3.93 -30.70 1.47
C GLU A 35 4.48 -31.66 0.40
N LYS A 36 4.71 -31.15 -0.81
CA LYS A 36 5.31 -31.93 -1.88
C LYS A 36 6.75 -32.36 -1.55
N GLU A 37 7.55 -31.52 -0.91
CA GLU A 37 8.91 -31.87 -0.45
C GLU A 37 8.86 -33.04 0.55
N GLU A 38 7.94 -32.99 1.51
CA GLU A 38 7.78 -34.03 2.54
C GLU A 38 7.32 -35.35 1.92
N GLU A 39 6.33 -35.32 1.01
CA GLU A 39 5.89 -36.51 0.27
C GLU A 39 7.04 -37.17 -0.52
N GLN A 40 7.81 -36.38 -1.23
CA GLN A 40 8.96 -36.83 -1.99
C GLN A 40 10.06 -37.40 -1.08
N TYR A 41 10.30 -36.75 0.07
CA TYR A 41 11.26 -37.21 1.06
C TYR A 41 10.86 -38.58 1.62
N GLU A 42 9.60 -38.78 2.05
CA GLU A 42 9.13 -40.05 2.58
C GLU A 42 9.13 -41.15 1.50
N ALA A 43 8.77 -40.83 0.26
CA ALA A 43 8.86 -41.78 -0.85
C ALA A 43 10.32 -42.25 -1.11
N MET A 44 11.26 -41.30 -1.10
CA MET A 44 12.70 -41.62 -1.24
C MET A 44 13.21 -42.43 -0.05
N LYS A 45 12.83 -42.12 1.15
CA LYS A 45 13.22 -42.84 2.36
C LYS A 45 12.74 -44.31 2.33
N LEU A 46 11.48 -44.54 1.93
CA LEU A 46 10.96 -45.90 1.70
C LEU A 46 11.75 -46.61 0.62
N ARG A 47 12.12 -45.92 -0.46
CA ARG A 47 12.88 -46.50 -1.55
C ARG A 47 14.31 -46.87 -1.12
N ILE A 48 14.99 -45.96 -0.39
CA ILE A 48 16.32 -46.26 0.16
C ILE A 48 16.27 -47.40 1.14
N LYS A 49 15.24 -47.46 2.00
CA LYS A 49 15.02 -48.59 2.93
C LYS A 49 14.88 -49.90 2.17
N PHE A 50 14.05 -49.94 1.14
CA PHE A 50 13.86 -51.10 0.29
C PHE A 50 15.17 -51.56 -0.37
N MET A 51 15.94 -50.62 -0.94
CA MET A 51 17.25 -50.93 -1.55
C MET A 51 18.25 -51.49 -0.52
N TYR A 52 18.20 -51.02 0.72
CA TYR A 52 19.07 -51.48 1.79
C TYR A 52 18.67 -52.90 2.30
N GLU A 53 17.36 -53.15 2.45
CA GLU A 53 16.84 -54.42 2.95
C GLU A 53 16.96 -55.53 1.91
N GLU A 54 16.67 -55.25 0.63
CA GLU A 54 16.77 -56.24 -0.46
C GLU A 54 18.21 -56.44 -0.97
N GLY A 55 19.08 -55.41 -0.79
CA GLY A 55 20.50 -55.41 -1.16
C GLY A 55 20.75 -55.46 -2.66
N ASP A 56 22.03 -55.25 -3.04
CA ASP A 56 22.51 -55.39 -4.45
C ASP A 56 22.30 -56.80 -5.00
N THR A 57 22.10 -57.79 -4.13
CA THR A 57 21.79 -59.17 -4.48
C THR A 57 20.49 -59.30 -5.30
N SER A 58 19.48 -58.47 -5.05
CA SER A 58 18.20 -58.49 -5.77
C SER A 58 18.36 -58.22 -7.28
N VAL A 59 19.22 -57.26 -7.66
CA VAL A 59 19.51 -56.95 -9.07
C VAL A 59 20.26 -58.11 -9.73
N LEU A 60 21.28 -58.60 -9.06
CA LEU A 60 22.09 -59.72 -9.58
C LEU A 60 21.23 -60.99 -9.65
N GLU A 61 20.43 -61.30 -8.63
CA GLU A 61 19.52 -62.44 -8.57
C GLU A 61 18.45 -62.37 -9.67
N THR A 62 17.90 -61.16 -9.91
CA THR A 62 16.97 -60.93 -11.01
C THR A 62 17.59 -61.23 -12.38
N LEU A 63 18.82 -60.80 -12.62
CA LEU A 63 19.53 -61.10 -13.88
C LEU A 63 19.93 -62.58 -14.03
N VAL A 64 20.45 -63.19 -12.95
CA VAL A 64 20.87 -64.60 -12.96
C VAL A 64 19.69 -65.55 -13.04
N SER A 65 18.50 -65.16 -12.58
CA SER A 65 17.27 -65.94 -12.71
C SER A 65 16.65 -65.95 -14.10
N ALA A 66 17.30 -65.33 -15.10
CA ALA A 66 16.83 -65.31 -16.47
C ALA A 66 16.83 -66.72 -17.08
N LYS A 67 15.74 -67.07 -17.75
CA LYS A 67 15.53 -68.42 -18.34
C LYS A 67 16.21 -68.57 -19.69
N ASP A 68 16.35 -67.47 -20.41
CA ASP A 68 16.99 -67.38 -21.72
C ASP A 68 17.56 -65.95 -21.96
N PHE A 69 18.21 -65.76 -23.09
CA PHE A 69 18.82 -64.46 -23.44
C PHE A 69 17.81 -63.33 -23.60
N SER A 70 16.61 -63.63 -24.11
CA SER A 70 15.53 -62.63 -24.24
C SER A 70 15.00 -62.20 -22.88
N ASP A 71 14.83 -63.12 -21.96
CA ASP A 71 14.44 -62.87 -20.57
C ASP A 71 15.52 -62.05 -19.84
N LEU A 72 16.78 -62.35 -20.07
CA LEU A 72 17.92 -61.59 -19.55
C LEU A 72 17.91 -60.12 -20.01
N VAL A 73 17.68 -59.88 -21.31
CA VAL A 73 17.60 -58.52 -21.86
C VAL A 73 16.43 -57.77 -21.27
N ASN A 74 15.23 -58.34 -21.17
CA ASN A 74 14.07 -57.73 -20.57
C ASN A 74 14.29 -57.40 -19.08
N LYS A 75 14.94 -58.27 -18.33
CA LYS A 75 15.27 -58.03 -16.91
C LYS A 75 16.32 -56.92 -16.76
N ALA A 76 17.31 -56.88 -17.65
CA ALA A 76 18.32 -55.81 -17.67
C ALA A 76 17.66 -54.45 -17.99
N GLU A 77 16.73 -54.39 -18.94
CA GLU A 77 15.95 -53.18 -19.24
C GLU A 77 15.09 -52.75 -18.04
N TYR A 78 14.44 -53.69 -17.35
CA TYR A 78 13.69 -53.41 -16.14
C TYR A 78 14.59 -52.77 -15.06
N VAL A 79 15.75 -53.34 -14.77
CA VAL A 79 16.70 -52.79 -13.81
C VAL A 79 17.16 -51.36 -14.21
N GLN A 80 17.44 -51.16 -15.51
CA GLN A 80 17.81 -49.84 -16.00
C GLN A 80 16.67 -48.81 -15.81
N ASN A 81 15.44 -49.21 -16.09
CA ASN A 81 14.27 -48.33 -15.89
C ASN A 81 14.06 -47.98 -14.41
N VAL A 82 14.27 -48.92 -13.49
CA VAL A 82 14.21 -48.66 -12.04
C VAL A 82 15.29 -47.63 -11.63
N HIS A 83 16.53 -47.82 -12.06
CA HIS A 83 17.59 -46.84 -11.76
C HIS A 83 17.33 -45.46 -12.35
N SER A 84 16.77 -45.40 -13.57
CA SER A 84 16.40 -44.14 -14.20
C SER A 84 15.28 -43.43 -13.45
N TYR A 85 14.29 -44.16 -12.96
CA TYR A 85 13.22 -43.66 -12.11
C TYR A 85 13.75 -43.11 -10.78
N ASP A 86 14.62 -43.86 -10.09
CA ASP A 86 15.23 -43.44 -8.82
C ASP A 86 16.02 -42.12 -8.98
N ARG A 87 16.79 -42.00 -10.09
CA ARG A 87 17.54 -40.77 -10.40
C ARG A 87 16.57 -39.61 -10.64
N LYS A 88 15.50 -39.79 -11.40
CA LYS A 88 14.50 -38.79 -11.66
C LYS A 88 13.82 -38.33 -10.38
N MET A 89 13.45 -39.23 -9.50
CA MET A 89 12.87 -38.87 -8.19
C MET A 89 13.83 -38.02 -7.36
N LEU A 90 15.13 -38.34 -7.35
CA LEU A 90 16.12 -37.55 -6.64
C LEU A 90 16.27 -36.15 -7.23
N GLU A 91 16.31 -36.04 -8.56
CA GLU A 91 16.38 -34.76 -9.25
C GLU A 91 15.15 -33.89 -8.96
N GLU A 92 13.95 -34.47 -8.98
CA GLU A 92 12.70 -33.80 -8.64
C GLU A 92 12.67 -33.33 -7.17
N TYR A 93 13.15 -34.15 -6.25
CA TYR A 93 13.26 -33.79 -4.83
C TYR A 93 14.21 -32.59 -4.63
N VAL A 94 15.39 -32.63 -5.24
CA VAL A 94 16.37 -31.53 -5.14
C VAL A 94 15.78 -30.23 -5.72
N ALA A 95 15.08 -30.33 -6.86
CA ALA A 95 14.41 -29.18 -7.46
C ALA A 95 13.30 -28.61 -6.56
N THR A 96 12.46 -29.47 -5.98
CA THR A 96 11.41 -29.05 -5.03
C THR A 96 12.00 -28.39 -3.79
N LYS A 97 13.08 -28.96 -3.23
CA LYS A 97 13.78 -28.38 -2.09
C LYS A 97 14.34 -26.99 -2.39
N GLN A 98 14.92 -26.81 -3.57
CA GLN A 98 15.39 -25.48 -4.02
C GLN A 98 14.21 -24.52 -4.15
N GLN A 99 13.10 -24.94 -4.74
CA GLN A 99 11.88 -24.14 -4.87
C GLN A 99 11.35 -23.68 -3.51
N VAL A 100 11.30 -24.57 -2.50
CA VAL A 100 10.91 -24.22 -1.13
C VAL A 100 11.83 -23.13 -0.55
N GLN A 101 13.13 -23.24 -0.79
CA GLN A 101 14.09 -22.27 -0.29
C GLN A 101 13.94 -20.91 -0.97
N ASP A 102 13.73 -20.89 -2.27
CA ASP A 102 13.51 -19.68 -3.06
C ASP A 102 12.21 -18.98 -2.65
N LEU A 103 11.12 -19.76 -2.47
CA LEU A 103 9.83 -19.22 -1.99
C LEU A 103 9.94 -18.61 -0.59
N LYS A 104 10.68 -19.25 0.33
CA LYS A 104 10.92 -18.68 1.66
C LYS A 104 11.66 -17.34 1.59
N SER A 105 12.72 -17.29 0.81
CA SER A 105 13.51 -16.05 0.65
C SER A 105 12.69 -14.93 -0.01
N THR A 106 11.85 -15.28 -0.98
CA THR A 106 10.94 -14.33 -1.62
C THR A 106 9.92 -13.81 -0.62
N LEU A 107 9.30 -14.71 0.16
CA LEU A 107 8.31 -14.35 1.17
C LEU A 107 8.89 -13.41 2.24
N GLU A 108 10.08 -13.71 2.75
CA GLU A 108 10.79 -12.83 3.69
C GLU A 108 10.99 -11.43 3.10
N THR A 109 11.45 -11.33 1.85
CA THR A 109 11.65 -10.05 1.17
C THR A 109 10.33 -9.29 0.98
N GLU A 110 9.25 -9.98 0.64
CA GLU A 110 7.94 -9.35 0.46
C GLU A 110 7.33 -8.87 1.78
N MET A 111 7.57 -9.59 2.87
CA MET A 111 7.17 -9.16 4.23
C MET A 111 7.93 -7.90 4.67
N ASP A 112 9.23 -7.84 4.43
CA ASP A 112 10.06 -6.65 4.71
C ASP A 112 9.59 -5.44 3.90
N ASN A 113 9.24 -5.66 2.61
CA ASN A 113 8.68 -4.62 1.76
C ASN A 113 7.33 -4.11 2.30
N LEU A 114 6.46 -5.02 2.74
CA LEU A 114 5.16 -4.65 3.33
C LEU A 114 5.34 -3.81 4.59
N GLU A 115 6.27 -4.17 5.48
CA GLU A 115 6.56 -3.42 6.70
C GLU A 115 7.05 -2.00 6.37
N ASN A 116 7.95 -1.87 5.38
CA ASN A 116 8.43 -0.56 4.93
C ASN A 116 7.30 0.30 4.35
N MET A 117 6.40 -0.30 3.54
CA MET A 117 5.24 0.40 2.99
C MET A 117 4.26 0.82 4.08
N GLN A 118 4.05 0.02 5.11
CA GLN A 118 3.22 0.38 6.26
C GLN A 118 3.80 1.57 7.02
N ALA A 119 5.10 1.58 7.25
CA ALA A 119 5.79 2.70 7.90
C ALA A 119 5.68 4.00 7.09
N GLU A 120 5.80 3.93 5.76
CA GLU A 120 5.61 5.08 4.87
C GLU A 120 4.16 5.58 4.92
N PHE A 121 3.18 4.69 4.88
CA PHE A 121 1.76 5.02 4.98
C PHE A 121 1.44 5.74 6.31
N GLU A 122 1.94 5.26 7.42
CA GLU A 122 1.77 5.90 8.73
C GLU A 122 2.40 7.29 8.78
N SER A 123 3.61 7.44 8.26
CA SER A 123 4.30 8.73 8.17
C SER A 123 3.54 9.74 7.29
N ASP A 124 3.05 9.32 6.14
CA ASP A 124 2.27 10.18 5.25
C ASP A 124 0.93 10.57 5.87
N LYS A 125 0.30 9.70 6.65
CA LYS A 125 -0.92 9.99 7.39
C LYS A 125 -0.68 11.01 8.50
N GLU A 126 0.40 10.89 9.26
CA GLU A 126 0.79 11.89 10.27
C GLU A 126 1.04 13.27 9.62
N ASN A 127 1.71 13.30 8.47
CA ASN A 127 1.94 14.52 7.71
C ASN A 127 0.62 15.15 7.20
N LEU A 128 -0.34 14.32 6.80
CA LEU A 128 -1.66 14.77 6.40
C LEU A 128 -2.39 15.43 7.57
N ASP A 129 -2.40 14.79 8.73
CA ASP A 129 -3.06 15.31 9.94
C ASP A 129 -2.43 16.63 10.40
N ALA A 130 -1.11 16.74 10.38
CA ALA A 130 -0.39 17.98 10.68
C ALA A 130 -0.71 19.11 9.68
N THR A 131 -0.78 18.77 8.39
CA THR A 131 -1.13 19.73 7.33
C THR A 131 -2.58 20.21 7.48
N LEU A 132 -3.51 19.33 7.80
CA LEU A 132 -4.91 19.66 8.05
C LEU A 132 -5.06 20.58 9.26
N ALA A 133 -4.37 20.28 10.38
CA ALA A 133 -4.37 21.14 11.56
C ALA A 133 -3.85 22.55 11.24
N SER A 134 -2.72 22.66 10.53
CA SER A 134 -2.16 23.94 10.09
C SER A 134 -3.12 24.73 9.21
N LYS A 135 -3.84 24.05 8.30
CA LYS A 135 -4.83 24.73 7.43
C LYS A 135 -6.07 25.17 8.18
N GLN A 136 -6.50 24.46 9.21
CA GLN A 136 -7.59 24.87 10.10
C GLN A 136 -7.21 26.13 10.88
N ASP A 137 -5.99 26.21 11.42
CA ASP A 137 -5.47 27.39 12.11
C ASP A 137 -5.37 28.60 11.17
N GLU A 138 -4.88 28.40 9.94
CA GLU A 138 -4.85 29.46 8.92
C GLU A 138 -6.26 29.98 8.61
N LEU A 139 -7.25 29.09 8.46
CA LEU A 139 -8.64 29.47 8.20
C LEU A 139 -9.24 30.25 9.38
N GLY A 140 -8.99 29.82 10.62
CA GLY A 140 -9.42 30.52 11.83
C GLY A 140 -8.85 31.96 11.87
N SER A 141 -7.56 32.11 11.63
CA SER A 141 -6.89 33.42 11.55
C SER A 141 -7.45 34.31 10.43
N LEU A 142 -7.78 33.74 9.29
CA LEU A 142 -8.35 34.48 8.16
C LEU A 142 -9.76 34.95 8.47
N ASP A 143 -10.56 34.16 9.18
CA ASP A 143 -11.92 34.50 9.61
C ASP A 143 -11.90 35.67 10.62
N GLU A 144 -10.98 35.64 11.60
CA GLU A 144 -10.74 36.76 12.51
C GLU A 144 -10.34 38.08 11.79
N GLN A 145 -9.44 37.96 10.80
CA GLN A 145 -9.03 39.13 9.98
C GLN A 145 -10.19 39.66 9.15
N LEU A 146 -11.04 38.78 8.61
CA LEU A 146 -12.22 39.17 7.85
C LEU A 146 -13.23 39.93 8.71
N GLN A 147 -13.50 39.41 9.94
CA GLN A 147 -14.38 40.08 10.90
C GLN A 147 -13.85 41.47 11.29
N ALA A 148 -12.55 41.54 11.62
CA ALA A 148 -11.94 42.81 11.96
C ALA A 148 -11.96 43.86 10.79
N ALA A 149 -11.79 43.39 9.56
CA ALA A 149 -11.91 44.24 8.37
C ALA A 149 -13.36 44.69 8.14
N ALA A 150 -14.34 43.82 8.34
CA ALA A 150 -15.75 44.17 8.22
C ALA A 150 -16.19 45.19 9.28
N GLU A 151 -15.74 45.04 10.53
CA GLU A 151 -16.01 46.05 11.59
C GLU A 151 -15.42 47.42 11.27
N LYS A 152 -14.17 47.44 10.80
CA LYS A 152 -13.53 48.72 10.37
C LYS A 152 -14.27 49.37 9.20
N ALA A 153 -14.68 48.60 8.22
CA ALA A 153 -15.45 49.14 7.08
C ALA A 153 -16.81 49.70 7.51
N ALA A 154 -17.50 49.01 8.44
CA ALA A 154 -18.77 49.49 8.99
C ALA A 154 -18.63 50.75 9.86
N GLU A 155 -17.51 50.89 10.59
CA GLU A 155 -17.21 52.10 11.36
C GLU A 155 -16.87 53.27 10.44
N GLU A 156 -16.14 53.01 9.37
CA GLU A 156 -15.80 54.06 8.38
C GLU A 156 -17.03 54.54 7.62
N GLN A 157 -17.93 53.66 7.25
CA GLN A 157 -19.22 54.04 6.68
C GLN A 157 -20.04 54.91 7.61
N ARG A 158 -20.16 54.52 8.90
CA ARG A 158 -20.88 55.37 9.90
C ARG A 158 -20.25 56.76 10.02
N ARG A 159 -18.92 56.86 10.08
CA ARG A 159 -18.23 58.18 10.12
C ARG A 159 -18.51 59.01 8.87
N GLN A 160 -18.56 58.41 7.71
CA GLN A 160 -18.87 59.12 6.44
C GLN A 160 -20.33 59.59 6.43
N GLU A 161 -21.28 58.78 6.90
CA GLU A 161 -22.69 59.15 7.03
C GLU A 161 -22.90 60.29 8.04
N GLU A 162 -22.25 60.24 9.20
CA GLU A 162 -22.27 61.32 10.21
C GLU A 162 -21.66 62.61 9.67
N ALA A 163 -20.55 62.55 8.93
CA ALA A 163 -19.94 63.71 8.31
C ALA A 163 -20.85 64.31 7.23
N GLN A 164 -21.54 63.50 6.45
CA GLN A 164 -22.49 63.98 5.42
C GLN A 164 -23.72 64.62 6.08
N GLN A 165 -24.24 64.04 7.18
CA GLN A 165 -25.35 64.65 7.93
C GLN A 165 -24.98 65.96 8.60
N ALA A 166 -23.79 66.09 9.18
CA ALA A 166 -23.27 67.33 9.75
C ALA A 166 -23.11 68.45 8.69
N ASN A 167 -22.63 68.10 7.49
CA ASN A 167 -22.47 69.05 6.40
C ASN A 167 -23.84 69.52 5.83
N ASN A 168 -24.82 68.63 5.76
CA ASN A 168 -26.16 68.97 5.27
C ASN A 168 -26.91 69.85 6.27
N ASN A 169 -26.73 69.66 7.59
CA ASN A 169 -27.32 70.48 8.64
C ASN A 169 -26.72 71.89 8.67
N ASN A 170 -25.41 72.06 8.40
CA ASN A 170 -24.75 73.38 8.30
C ASN A 170 -25.19 74.18 7.07
N ASN A 171 -25.49 73.55 5.95
CA ASN A 171 -25.99 74.16 4.74
C ASN A 171 -27.46 74.63 4.88
N SER A 172 -28.28 73.89 5.69
CA SER A 172 -29.66 74.33 5.96
C SER A 172 -29.75 75.54 6.89
N SER A 173 -28.81 75.72 7.85
CA SER A 173 -28.76 76.90 8.75
C SER A 173 -28.31 78.16 8.05
N ASN A 174 -27.50 78.08 7.01
CA ASN A 174 -26.95 79.26 6.30
C ASN A 174 -27.93 79.84 5.26
N ASN A 175 -28.95 79.09 4.86
CA ASN A 175 -29.93 79.55 3.86
C ASN A 175 -31.14 80.31 4.49
N ASN A 176 -31.26 80.39 5.80
CA ASN A 176 -32.41 81.08 6.49
C ASN A 176 -32.11 82.50 6.91
N ASN A 177 -30.90 83.11 6.56
CA ASN A 177 -30.52 84.40 7.01
C ASN A 177 -30.46 85.48 5.86
N SER A 178 -31.05 85.21 4.70
CA SER A 178 -30.95 86.07 3.52
C SER A 178 -32.27 86.70 3.04
N ASN A 179 -33.32 86.85 3.90
CA ASN A 179 -34.55 87.47 3.43
C ASN A 179 -35.14 88.44 4.46
N LYS A 180 -34.41 89.58 4.74
CA LYS A 180 -34.96 90.72 5.41
C LYS A 180 -34.77 91.98 4.54
N LYS A 181 -35.78 92.24 3.77
CA LYS A 181 -35.90 93.48 2.92
C LYS A 181 -36.31 94.64 3.81
N PRO A 182 -35.65 95.79 3.80
CA PRO A 182 -36.14 96.99 4.48
C PRO A 182 -37.23 97.70 3.65
N SER A 183 -38.39 97.86 4.24
CA SER A 183 -39.44 98.71 3.78
C SER A 183 -39.04 100.12 4.15
N GLY A 184 -38.71 101.01 3.18
CA GLY A 184 -38.58 102.46 3.35
C GLY A 184 -39.85 103.14 2.85
N GLY A 185 -40.53 103.84 3.76
CA GLY A 185 -41.60 104.73 3.45
C GLY A 185 -40.99 106.14 3.15
N GLY A 186 -41.63 106.87 2.36
CA GLY A 186 -41.36 108.27 2.12
C GLY A 186 -42.61 108.94 1.61
N GLY A 187 -43.06 109.88 2.29
CA GLY A 187 -44.20 110.65 2.20
C GLY A 187 -44.44 111.56 1.01
#